data_e401547b60bba3a0858ea58f3aaab481
#
_entry.id   e401547b60bba3a0858ea58f3aaab481
#
_cell.length_a   1.000
_cell.length_b   1.000
_cell.length_c   1.000
_cell.angle_alpha   90.00
_cell.angle_beta   90.00
_cell.angle_gamma   90.00
#
_symmetry.space_group_name_H-M   'P 1'
#
loop_
_entity.id
_entity.type
_entity.pdbx_description
1 polymer ?
#
loop_
_entity_poly.entity_id
_entity_poly.type
_entity_poly.pdbx_seq_one_letter_code
_entity_poly.pdbx_strand_id
1 'polypeptide(L)'
;MRYSDRQPGGARSFPNKAPREATPRAHLLAILNVTFPFFALVLCGYLAARGRRLPLAAVGPLNSFVLYFALPALLFRFVANAPFRQIANFPIFAAYGIAGLLVFALSAVVLRRFNRDNWLDTAFGSLAASWANWGYMGFALIPAILGEKAIGALVSAGIADLVLIVSAALAIASREGREREHWTTAVKGALQGIGRNPLIWAIVAGMFASAFAIRLPFAIDEFLRLLATAAGPVALFAIGLSLYMPGPVKIAPVTLPLVLIKLAVHPLLAWAVATWVLRLDADEAGALMLMAALPAAGTAFLFAERQQADADRIAAIIMVSTALAFGSFSMFAALVR
;
A
#
# COMPACT_ATOMS: atom_id res chain seq x y z
N MET A 1 18.95 10.26 81.11
CA MET A 1 18.14 9.57 80.09
C MET A 1 18.85 9.69 78.76
N ARG A 2 19.40 8.60 78.28
CA ARG A 2 20.15 8.53 77.00
C ARG A 2 19.14 8.21 75.86
N TYR A 3 19.03 9.10 74.89
CA TYR A 3 18.25 8.85 73.67
C TYR A 3 19.19 8.15 72.63
N SER A 4 18.80 6.95 72.20
CA SER A 4 19.51 6.11 71.27
C SER A 4 19.13 6.50 69.87
N ASP A 5 20.10 6.98 69.05
CA ASP A 5 19.99 7.18 67.62
C ASP A 5 19.88 5.84 66.91
N ARG A 6 18.72 5.54 66.31
CA ARG A 6 18.58 4.48 65.32
C ARG A 6 18.62 5.12 63.93
N GLN A 7 19.66 4.82 63.18
CA GLN A 7 19.73 5.14 61.74
C GLN A 7 18.69 4.31 60.97
N PRO A 8 17.96 4.90 60.00
CA PRO A 8 17.04 4.19 59.14
C PRO A 8 17.83 3.41 58.09
N GLY A 9 17.41 2.16 57.92
CA GLY A 9 18.01 1.14 57.06
C GLY A 9 18.19 1.52 55.59
N GLY A 10 19.28 0.98 55.04
CA GLY A 10 19.72 1.19 53.69
C GLY A 10 18.65 0.83 52.64
N ALA A 11 18.37 1.76 51.76
CA ALA A 11 17.59 1.56 50.55
C ALA A 11 18.31 0.52 49.68
N ARG A 12 17.71 -0.67 49.55
CA ARG A 12 18.16 -1.66 48.56
C ARG A 12 17.92 -1.06 47.16
N SER A 13 18.99 -0.65 46.51
CA SER A 13 18.97 -0.32 45.08
C SER A 13 18.60 -1.57 44.27
N PHE A 14 17.38 -1.56 43.73
CA PHE A 14 17.06 -2.57 42.69
C PHE A 14 17.96 -2.32 41.47
N PRO A 15 18.62 -3.35 40.95
CA PRO A 15 19.38 -3.17 39.72
C PRO A 15 18.43 -2.76 38.61
N ASN A 16 18.68 -1.56 38.06
CA ASN A 16 18.03 -1.07 36.87
C ASN A 16 18.41 -2.02 35.72
N LYS A 17 17.57 -3.05 35.47
CA LYS A 17 17.73 -3.91 34.31
C LYS A 17 17.43 -3.05 33.10
N ALA A 18 18.48 -2.58 32.42
CA ALA A 18 18.37 -2.04 31.07
C ALA A 18 17.48 -2.98 30.24
N PRO A 19 16.60 -2.47 29.38
CA PRO A 19 15.77 -3.27 28.51
C PRO A 19 16.71 -4.21 27.75
N ARG A 20 16.52 -5.54 27.91
CA ARG A 20 17.27 -6.53 27.12
C ARG A 20 16.97 -6.21 25.65
N GLU A 21 17.98 -5.86 24.89
CA GLU A 21 17.89 -5.80 23.44
C GLU A 21 17.25 -7.09 22.96
N ALA A 22 16.10 -6.96 22.30
CA ALA A 22 15.37 -8.12 21.80
C ALA A 22 16.27 -8.83 20.79
N THR A 23 16.49 -10.12 20.98
CA THR A 23 17.30 -10.91 20.04
C THR A 23 16.70 -10.77 18.62
N PRO A 24 17.51 -10.83 17.53
CA PRO A 24 16.99 -10.73 16.16
C PRO A 24 15.83 -11.69 15.87
N ARG A 25 15.84 -12.84 16.55
CA ARG A 25 14.76 -13.85 16.48
C ARG A 25 13.47 -13.38 17.14
N ALA A 26 13.54 -12.69 18.28
CA ALA A 26 12.37 -12.12 18.95
C ALA A 26 11.75 -10.97 18.13
N HIS A 27 12.58 -10.16 17.50
CA HIS A 27 12.15 -9.09 16.57
C HIS A 27 11.39 -9.66 15.36
N LEU A 28 11.94 -10.67 14.70
CA LEU A 28 11.29 -11.32 13.55
C LEU A 28 9.95 -11.95 13.96
N LEU A 29 9.89 -12.65 15.08
CA LEU A 29 8.65 -13.23 15.60
C LEU A 29 7.58 -12.16 15.91
N ALA A 30 7.97 -11.02 16.48
CA ALA A 30 7.05 -9.92 16.74
C ALA A 30 6.43 -9.37 15.44
N ILE A 31 7.20 -9.25 14.37
CA ILE A 31 6.73 -8.79 13.07
C ILE A 31 5.82 -9.83 12.42
N LEU A 32 6.21 -11.10 12.45
CA LEU A 32 5.38 -12.17 11.92
C LEU A 32 4.04 -12.25 12.64
N ASN A 33 3.99 -12.03 13.96
CA ASN A 33 2.75 -11.97 14.72
C ASN A 33 1.84 -10.80 14.29
N VAL A 34 2.42 -9.68 13.86
CA VAL A 34 1.65 -8.54 13.35
C VAL A 34 1.22 -8.79 11.91
N THR A 35 2.07 -9.32 11.04
CA THR A 35 1.77 -9.50 9.61
C THR A 35 0.91 -10.73 9.32
N PHE A 36 1.06 -11.80 10.08
CA PHE A 36 0.36 -13.08 9.88
C PHE A 36 -1.17 -12.93 9.78
N PRO A 37 -1.88 -12.22 10.69
CA PRO A 37 -3.33 -12.10 10.60
C PRO A 37 -3.81 -11.51 9.27
N PHE A 38 -3.08 -10.55 8.70
CA PHE A 38 -3.43 -9.92 7.43
C PHE A 38 -3.27 -10.88 6.25
N PHE A 39 -2.17 -11.62 6.20
CA PHE A 39 -1.98 -12.64 5.16
C PHE A 39 -2.86 -13.86 5.37
N ALA A 40 -3.22 -14.20 6.61
CA ALA A 40 -4.22 -15.22 6.90
C ALA A 40 -5.60 -14.86 6.35
N LEU A 41 -6.01 -13.59 6.39
CA LEU A 41 -7.24 -13.11 5.75
C LEU A 41 -7.21 -13.30 4.22
N VAL A 42 -6.07 -13.00 3.58
CA VAL A 42 -5.87 -13.28 2.15
C VAL A 42 -6.00 -14.78 1.87
N LEU A 43 -5.35 -15.62 2.68
CA LEU A 43 -5.44 -17.08 2.55
C LEU A 43 -6.87 -17.58 2.77
N CYS A 44 -7.59 -17.04 3.75
CA CYS A 44 -9.01 -17.37 3.97
C CYS A 44 -9.88 -17.06 2.76
N GLY A 45 -9.70 -15.90 2.14
CA GLY A 45 -10.40 -15.53 0.90
C GLY A 45 -10.10 -16.51 -0.25
N TYR A 46 -8.81 -16.84 -0.45
CA TYR A 46 -8.38 -17.83 -1.44
C TYR A 46 -9.02 -19.21 -1.20
N LEU A 47 -8.99 -19.69 0.03
CA LEU A 47 -9.57 -20.97 0.41
C LEU A 47 -11.10 -20.99 0.27
N ALA A 48 -11.78 -19.86 0.54
CA ALA A 48 -13.21 -19.73 0.34
C ALA A 48 -13.62 -19.89 -1.13
N ALA A 49 -12.84 -19.27 -2.05
CA ALA A 49 -13.03 -19.45 -3.49
C ALA A 49 -12.71 -20.88 -3.94
N ARG A 50 -11.55 -21.41 -3.53
CA ARG A 50 -11.12 -22.78 -3.87
C ARG A 50 -12.08 -23.84 -3.37
N GLY A 51 -12.60 -23.67 -2.16
CA GLY A 51 -13.60 -24.54 -1.54
C GLY A 51 -15.03 -24.32 -2.05
N ARG A 52 -15.23 -23.43 -3.06
CA ARG A 52 -16.54 -23.07 -3.64
C ARG A 52 -17.56 -22.58 -2.58
N ARG A 53 -17.07 -22.03 -1.46
CA ARG A 53 -17.91 -21.44 -0.40
C ARG A 53 -18.44 -20.08 -0.81
N LEU A 54 -17.66 -19.33 -1.58
CA LEU A 54 -18.03 -18.07 -2.20
C LEU A 54 -17.68 -18.11 -3.70
N PRO A 55 -18.61 -17.67 -4.56
CA PRO A 55 -18.34 -17.58 -6.00
C PRO A 55 -17.39 -16.40 -6.28
N LEU A 56 -16.62 -16.48 -7.37
CA LEU A 56 -15.75 -15.37 -7.82
C LEU A 56 -16.54 -14.08 -8.10
N ALA A 57 -17.83 -14.22 -8.46
CA ALA A 57 -18.73 -13.08 -8.62
C ALA A 57 -18.88 -12.23 -7.34
N ALA A 58 -18.55 -12.76 -6.15
CA ALA A 58 -18.55 -12.01 -4.90
C ALA A 58 -17.42 -10.96 -4.79
N VAL A 59 -16.36 -11.08 -5.60
CA VAL A 59 -15.22 -10.14 -5.60
C VAL A 59 -15.68 -8.72 -5.93
N GLY A 60 -16.52 -8.55 -6.96
CA GLY A 60 -17.04 -7.24 -7.36
C GLY A 60 -17.81 -6.52 -6.25
N PRO A 61 -18.86 -7.13 -5.68
CA PRO A 61 -19.59 -6.56 -4.54
C PRO A 61 -18.73 -6.24 -3.31
N LEU A 62 -17.78 -7.13 -2.93
CA LEU A 62 -16.87 -6.89 -1.81
C LEU A 62 -15.96 -5.70 -2.10
N ASN A 63 -15.37 -5.62 -3.28
CA ASN A 63 -14.54 -4.48 -3.68
C ASN A 63 -15.35 -3.18 -3.73
N SER A 64 -16.61 -3.24 -4.17
CA SER A 64 -17.50 -2.07 -4.17
C SER A 64 -17.79 -1.59 -2.75
N PHE A 65 -18.07 -2.51 -1.82
CA PHE A 65 -18.25 -2.16 -0.40
C PHE A 65 -17.00 -1.48 0.17
N VAL A 66 -15.83 -2.05 -0.10
CA VAL A 66 -14.57 -1.48 0.37
C VAL A 66 -14.32 -0.10 -0.23
N LEU A 67 -14.47 0.05 -1.55
CA LEU A 67 -14.13 1.27 -2.28
C LEU A 67 -15.09 2.43 -1.99
N TYR A 68 -16.40 2.16 -1.87
CA TYR A 68 -17.41 3.21 -1.75
C TYR A 68 -17.84 3.52 -0.31
N PHE A 69 -17.58 2.61 0.65
CA PHE A 69 -18.03 2.77 2.03
C PHE A 69 -16.88 2.67 3.04
N ALA A 70 -16.16 1.55 3.07
CA ALA A 70 -15.23 1.26 4.13
C ALA A 70 -13.94 2.10 4.05
N LEU A 71 -13.29 2.18 2.87
CA LEU A 71 -12.09 2.99 2.66
C LEU A 71 -12.36 4.50 2.75
N PRO A 72 -13.44 5.06 2.18
CA PRO A 72 -13.77 6.47 2.40
C PRO A 72 -13.95 6.81 3.87
N ALA A 73 -14.64 5.97 4.65
CA ALA A 73 -14.80 6.18 6.08
C ALA A 73 -13.45 6.12 6.83
N LEU A 74 -12.58 5.17 6.46
CA LEU A 74 -11.24 5.04 7.00
C LEU A 74 -10.41 6.28 6.70
N LEU A 75 -10.32 6.69 5.44
CA LEU A 75 -9.54 7.85 4.99
C LEU A 75 -10.04 9.15 5.61
N PHE A 76 -11.35 9.37 5.60
CA PHE A 76 -11.94 10.56 6.23
C PHE A 76 -11.52 10.66 7.69
N ARG A 77 -11.71 9.59 8.49
CA ARG A 77 -11.38 9.59 9.91
C ARG A 77 -9.90 9.87 10.17
N PHE A 78 -9.01 9.25 9.38
CA PHE A 78 -7.59 9.49 9.55
C PHE A 78 -7.20 10.92 9.21
N VAL A 79 -7.67 11.41 8.07
CA VAL A 79 -7.34 12.74 7.60
C VAL A 79 -7.95 13.81 8.51
N ALA A 80 -9.18 13.61 8.99
CA ALA A 80 -9.84 14.53 9.91
C ALA A 80 -9.14 14.65 11.29
N ASN A 81 -8.46 13.58 11.72
CA ASN A 81 -7.74 13.56 13.01
C ASN A 81 -6.24 13.85 12.87
N ALA A 82 -5.69 13.92 11.66
CA ALA A 82 -4.28 14.20 11.42
C ALA A 82 -4.05 15.72 11.23
N PRO A 83 -2.89 16.28 11.69
CA PRO A 83 -2.52 17.64 11.36
C PRO A 83 -2.41 17.87 9.86
N PHE A 84 -3.02 18.93 9.34
CA PHE A 84 -3.07 19.25 7.91
C PHE A 84 -1.69 19.16 7.21
N ARG A 85 -0.62 19.65 7.88
CA ARG A 85 0.75 19.63 7.35
C ARG A 85 1.31 18.22 7.13
N GLN A 86 0.80 17.21 7.82
CA GLN A 86 1.28 15.82 7.68
C GLN A 86 0.66 15.11 6.46
N ILE A 87 -0.47 15.61 5.96
CA ILE A 87 -1.22 14.97 4.86
C ILE A 87 -0.71 15.45 3.51
N ALA A 88 -0.37 16.75 3.38
CA ALA A 88 0.14 17.37 2.16
C ALA A 88 1.68 17.53 2.24
N ASN A 89 2.40 16.40 2.39
CA ASN A 89 3.85 16.40 2.47
C ASN A 89 4.47 16.24 1.07
N PHE A 90 4.81 17.36 0.42
CA PHE A 90 5.41 17.36 -0.91
C PHE A 90 6.76 16.59 -1.00
N PRO A 91 7.70 16.69 -0.05
CA PRO A 91 8.89 15.85 -0.01
C PRO A 91 8.58 14.34 -0.07
N ILE A 92 7.60 13.85 0.67
CA ILE A 92 7.16 12.44 0.64
C ILE A 92 6.59 12.08 -0.73
N PHE A 93 5.69 12.91 -1.27
CA PHE A 93 5.14 12.77 -2.61
C PHE A 93 6.26 12.68 -3.67
N ALA A 94 7.23 13.58 -3.61
CA ALA A 94 8.33 13.62 -4.56
C ALA A 94 9.26 12.41 -4.42
N ALA A 95 9.62 12.02 -3.17
CA ALA A 95 10.48 10.87 -2.93
C ALA A 95 9.88 9.58 -3.49
N TYR A 96 8.61 9.33 -3.16
CA TYR A 96 7.93 8.12 -3.62
C TYR A 96 7.67 8.14 -5.12
N GLY A 97 7.29 9.29 -5.65
CA GLY A 97 7.07 9.48 -7.09
C GLY A 97 8.32 9.26 -7.93
N ILE A 98 9.47 9.79 -7.50
CA ILE A 98 10.77 9.57 -8.17
C ILE A 98 11.11 8.08 -8.16
N ALA A 99 11.04 7.42 -6.99
CA ALA A 99 11.31 5.99 -6.88
C ALA A 99 10.38 5.15 -7.76
N GLY A 100 9.07 5.44 -7.73
CA GLY A 100 8.06 4.77 -8.54
C GLY A 100 8.31 4.93 -10.05
N LEU A 101 8.65 6.15 -10.51
CA LEU A 101 8.99 6.42 -11.92
C LEU A 101 10.27 5.69 -12.36
N LEU A 102 11.28 5.61 -11.50
CA LEU A 102 12.50 4.84 -11.77
C LEU A 102 12.20 3.34 -11.92
N VAL A 103 11.37 2.79 -11.02
CA VAL A 103 10.90 1.40 -11.10
C VAL A 103 10.06 1.17 -12.34
N PHE A 104 9.16 2.08 -12.67
CA PHE A 104 8.36 2.05 -13.88
C PHE A 104 9.24 2.01 -15.13
N ALA A 105 10.23 2.92 -15.23
CA ALA A 105 11.15 2.98 -16.34
C ALA A 105 12.01 1.71 -16.45
N LEU A 106 12.53 1.19 -15.33
CA LEU A 106 13.29 -0.06 -15.30
C LEU A 106 12.43 -1.23 -15.82
N SER A 107 11.19 -1.33 -15.35
CA SER A 107 10.26 -2.37 -15.78
C SER A 107 9.92 -2.25 -17.27
N ALA A 108 9.75 -1.03 -17.78
CA ALA A 108 9.54 -0.78 -19.21
C ALA A 108 10.74 -1.21 -20.05
N VAL A 109 11.96 -0.95 -19.59
CA VAL A 109 13.19 -1.41 -20.26
C VAL A 109 13.24 -2.94 -20.29
N VAL A 110 12.94 -3.61 -19.17
CA VAL A 110 12.90 -5.08 -19.10
C VAL A 110 11.88 -5.65 -20.09
N LEU A 111 10.67 -5.12 -20.11
CA LEU A 111 9.60 -5.58 -20.99
C LEU A 111 9.95 -5.36 -22.49
N ARG A 112 10.43 -4.18 -22.83
CA ARG A 112 10.80 -3.84 -24.21
C ARG A 112 12.04 -4.58 -24.69
N ARG A 113 13.05 -4.72 -23.86
CA ARG A 113 14.36 -5.26 -24.25
C ARG A 113 14.40 -6.78 -24.26
N PHE A 114 13.75 -7.41 -23.28
CA PHE A 114 13.84 -8.86 -23.07
C PHE A 114 12.60 -9.62 -23.49
N ASN A 115 11.41 -9.02 -23.41
CA ASN A 115 10.16 -9.66 -23.80
C ASN A 115 9.60 -9.11 -25.13
N ARG A 116 10.17 -8.02 -25.67
CA ARG A 116 9.76 -7.38 -26.94
C ARG A 116 8.28 -7.00 -26.97
N ASP A 117 7.71 -6.62 -25.82
CA ASP A 117 6.31 -6.24 -25.72
C ASP A 117 5.98 -5.01 -26.59
N ASN A 118 4.72 -4.91 -26.99
CA ASN A 118 4.14 -3.70 -27.53
C ASN A 118 4.09 -2.60 -26.46
N TRP A 119 3.74 -1.38 -26.84
CA TRP A 119 3.71 -0.24 -25.89
C TRP A 119 2.62 -0.39 -24.83
N LEU A 120 1.49 -1.01 -25.19
CA LEU A 120 0.37 -1.22 -24.29
C LEU A 120 0.72 -2.20 -23.18
N ASP A 121 1.25 -3.36 -23.53
CA ASP A 121 1.67 -4.38 -22.55
C ASP A 121 2.87 -3.91 -21.72
N THR A 122 3.77 -3.11 -22.33
CA THR A 122 4.86 -2.44 -21.63
C THR A 122 4.32 -1.47 -20.57
N ALA A 123 3.33 -0.63 -20.91
CA ALA A 123 2.74 0.34 -20.01
C ALA A 123 2.11 -0.32 -18.77
N PHE A 124 1.25 -1.32 -18.99
CA PHE A 124 0.51 -1.95 -17.91
C PHE A 124 1.32 -2.98 -17.13
N GLY A 125 2.30 -3.64 -17.76
CA GLY A 125 3.29 -4.46 -17.07
C GLY A 125 4.17 -3.63 -16.13
N SER A 126 4.62 -2.45 -16.59
CA SER A 126 5.37 -1.50 -15.75
C SER A 126 4.52 -0.91 -14.64
N LEU A 127 3.25 -0.61 -14.91
CA LEU A 127 2.28 -0.19 -13.91
C LEU A 127 2.16 -1.23 -12.79
N ALA A 128 1.97 -2.50 -13.13
CA ALA A 128 1.86 -3.57 -12.14
C ALA A 128 3.14 -3.75 -11.30
N ALA A 129 4.31 -3.53 -11.90
CA ALA A 129 5.59 -3.63 -11.20
C ALA A 129 5.93 -2.42 -10.32
N SER A 130 5.29 -1.25 -10.52
CA SER A 130 5.56 -0.02 -9.78
C SER A 130 4.44 0.39 -8.83
N TRP A 131 3.19 0.06 -9.12
CA TRP A 131 2.04 0.45 -8.31
C TRP A 131 1.82 -0.49 -7.13
N ALA A 132 1.93 0.04 -5.92
CA ALA A 132 1.75 -0.71 -4.69
C ALA A 132 0.26 -0.87 -4.31
N ASN A 133 -0.07 -1.97 -3.65
CA ASN A 133 -1.43 -2.22 -3.11
C ASN A 133 -1.67 -1.45 -1.81
N TRP A 134 -1.42 -0.14 -1.84
CA TRP A 134 -1.53 0.71 -0.65
C TRP A 134 -2.97 0.93 -0.20
N GLY A 135 -3.93 1.00 -1.16
CA GLY A 135 -5.33 1.27 -0.86
C GLY A 135 -5.99 0.16 -0.04
N TYR A 136 -5.63 -1.11 -0.28
CA TYR A 136 -6.21 -2.25 0.44
C TYR A 136 -5.27 -2.78 1.53
N MET A 137 -4.00 -3.07 1.19
CA MET A 137 -3.04 -3.64 2.15
C MET A 137 -2.31 -2.58 2.95
N GLY A 138 -1.97 -1.44 2.34
CA GLY A 138 -1.18 -0.40 2.98
C GLY A 138 -1.84 0.17 4.22
N PHE A 139 -3.11 0.56 4.14
CA PHE A 139 -3.87 1.07 5.29
C PHE A 139 -4.12 0.05 6.38
N ALA A 140 -4.04 -1.24 6.07
CA ALA A 140 -4.14 -2.29 7.07
C ALA A 140 -2.79 -2.57 7.77
N LEU A 141 -1.72 -2.77 6.97
CA LEU A 141 -0.43 -3.26 7.45
C LEU A 141 0.47 -2.16 8.04
N ILE A 142 0.60 -1.02 7.35
CA ILE A 142 1.62 -0.02 7.71
C ILE A 142 1.31 0.67 9.05
N PRO A 143 0.06 1.11 9.32
CA PRO A 143 -0.27 1.65 10.63
C PRO A 143 -0.18 0.63 11.77
N ALA A 144 -0.38 -0.65 11.49
CA ALA A 144 -0.20 -1.71 12.49
C ALA A 144 1.27 -1.90 12.90
N ILE A 145 2.22 -1.51 12.03
CA ILE A 145 3.67 -1.63 12.27
C ILE A 145 4.27 -0.33 12.80
N LEU A 146 3.98 0.81 12.14
CA LEU A 146 4.58 2.12 12.41
C LEU A 146 3.68 3.08 13.21
N GLY A 147 2.44 2.65 13.50
CA GLY A 147 1.43 3.51 14.14
C GLY A 147 0.73 4.45 13.15
N GLU A 148 -0.27 5.16 13.65
CA GLU A 148 -1.14 6.03 12.84
C GLU A 148 -0.40 7.22 12.20
N LYS A 149 0.75 7.63 12.75
CA LYS A 149 1.60 8.70 12.19
C LYS A 149 2.06 8.41 10.75
N ALA A 150 2.17 7.15 10.36
CA ALA A 150 2.57 6.75 9.01
C ALA A 150 1.49 6.99 7.94
N ILE A 151 0.26 7.28 8.32
CA ILE A 151 -0.87 7.41 7.39
C ILE A 151 -0.73 8.64 6.50
N GLY A 152 -0.21 9.74 7.03
CA GLY A 152 0.08 10.93 6.23
C GLY A 152 1.06 10.61 5.08
N ALA A 153 2.13 9.87 5.39
CA ALA A 153 3.08 9.39 4.39
C ALA A 153 2.41 8.47 3.35
N LEU A 154 1.55 7.56 3.80
CA LEU A 154 0.80 6.66 2.93
C LEU A 154 -0.10 7.41 1.94
N VAL A 155 -0.84 8.40 2.42
CA VAL A 155 -1.72 9.23 1.58
C VAL A 155 -0.91 10.01 0.56
N SER A 156 0.16 10.70 0.99
CA SER A 156 1.01 11.49 0.09
C SER A 156 1.66 10.63 -0.99
N ALA A 157 2.19 9.46 -0.62
CA ALA A 157 2.77 8.50 -1.54
C ALA A 157 1.72 7.85 -2.47
N GLY A 158 0.51 7.57 -1.96
CA GLY A 158 -0.60 7.06 -2.77
C GLY A 158 -1.08 8.07 -3.82
N ILE A 159 -1.06 9.37 -3.51
CA ILE A 159 -1.32 10.43 -4.48
C ILE A 159 -0.22 10.43 -5.57
N ALA A 160 1.05 10.21 -5.22
CA ALA A 160 2.12 10.09 -6.21
C ALA A 160 1.90 8.91 -7.16
N ASP A 161 1.48 7.74 -6.66
CA ASP A 161 1.10 6.60 -7.49
C ASP A 161 -0.01 6.97 -8.49
N LEU A 162 -1.10 7.57 -8.01
CA LEU A 162 -2.24 7.93 -8.86
C LEU A 162 -1.89 9.00 -9.90
N VAL A 163 -1.12 10.02 -9.50
CA VAL A 163 -0.83 11.16 -10.37
C VAL A 163 0.34 10.85 -11.31
N LEU A 164 1.41 10.27 -10.83
CA LEU A 164 2.64 10.09 -11.63
C LEU A 164 2.68 8.74 -12.34
N ILE A 165 2.42 7.64 -11.62
CA ILE A 165 2.63 6.31 -12.15
C ILE A 165 1.51 5.91 -13.12
N VAL A 166 0.25 6.17 -12.74
CA VAL A 166 -0.89 5.91 -13.65
C VAL A 166 -0.81 6.80 -14.88
N SER A 167 -0.45 8.09 -14.71
CA SER A 167 -0.28 9.00 -15.87
C SER A 167 0.86 8.56 -16.79
N ALA A 168 1.98 8.09 -16.24
CA ALA A 168 3.08 7.54 -17.03
C ALA A 168 2.64 6.31 -17.84
N ALA A 169 1.87 5.41 -17.22
CA ALA A 169 1.34 4.24 -17.91
C ALA A 169 0.40 4.64 -19.07
N LEU A 170 -0.53 5.55 -18.84
CA LEU A 170 -1.44 6.03 -19.88
C LEU A 170 -0.69 6.77 -21.00
N ALA A 171 0.34 7.57 -20.67
CA ALA A 171 1.16 8.27 -21.65
C ALA A 171 1.98 7.30 -22.53
N ILE A 172 2.45 6.17 -21.98
CA ILE A 172 3.14 5.14 -22.77
C ILE A 172 2.14 4.32 -23.60
N ALA A 173 1.00 3.95 -23.03
CA ALA A 173 -0.05 3.21 -23.71
C ALA A 173 -0.57 3.94 -24.96
N SER A 174 -0.66 5.27 -24.91
CA SER A 174 -1.11 6.11 -26.04
C SER A 174 -0.21 6.02 -27.28
N ARG A 175 1.00 5.46 -27.17
CA ARG A 175 1.92 5.25 -28.32
C ARG A 175 1.53 4.08 -29.22
N GLU A 176 0.62 3.21 -28.80
CA GLU A 176 0.19 2.04 -29.57
C GLU A 176 -0.76 2.36 -30.76
N GLY A 177 -1.11 3.62 -30.98
CA GLY A 177 -1.70 4.07 -32.26
C GLY A 177 -3.16 3.71 -32.50
N ARG A 178 -3.94 3.33 -31.49
CA ARG A 178 -5.40 3.31 -31.59
C ARG A 178 -5.95 4.68 -31.19
N GLU A 179 -6.25 5.50 -32.20
CA GLU A 179 -6.73 6.88 -32.10
C GLU A 179 -5.86 7.73 -31.16
N ARG A 180 -5.17 8.73 -31.75
CA ARG A 180 -4.55 9.81 -30.98
C ARG A 180 -5.66 10.54 -30.20
N GLU A 181 -6.13 9.95 -29.11
CA GLU A 181 -6.84 10.75 -28.12
C GLU A 181 -5.91 11.90 -27.78
N HIS A 182 -6.33 13.08 -28.13
CA HIS A 182 -5.57 14.29 -27.84
C HIS A 182 -5.19 14.23 -26.36
N TRP A 183 -3.91 14.48 -26.02
CA TRP A 183 -3.43 14.49 -24.62
C TRP A 183 -4.39 15.23 -23.68
N THR A 184 -5.13 16.24 -24.19
CA THR A 184 -6.18 16.96 -23.48
C THR A 184 -7.36 16.06 -23.10
N THR A 185 -7.73 15.08 -23.93
CA THR A 185 -8.80 14.10 -23.62
C THR A 185 -8.34 13.11 -22.57
N ALA A 186 -7.08 12.65 -22.65
CA ALA A 186 -6.50 11.78 -21.63
C ALA A 186 -6.38 12.49 -20.28
N VAL A 187 -5.90 13.74 -20.25
CA VAL A 187 -5.87 14.58 -19.03
C VAL A 187 -7.27 14.85 -18.50
N LYS A 188 -8.23 15.20 -19.37
CA LYS A 188 -9.63 15.41 -18.98
C LYS A 188 -10.25 14.13 -18.42
N GLY A 189 -9.98 12.97 -19.02
CA GLY A 189 -10.42 11.67 -18.53
C GLY A 189 -9.80 11.33 -17.16
N ALA A 190 -8.50 11.60 -16.96
CA ALA A 190 -7.82 11.43 -15.68
C ALA A 190 -8.40 12.36 -14.61
N LEU A 191 -8.61 13.65 -14.92
CA LEU A 191 -9.24 14.62 -14.00
C LEU A 191 -10.69 14.23 -13.66
N GLN A 192 -11.46 13.75 -14.64
CA GLN A 192 -12.82 13.23 -14.38
C GLN A 192 -12.78 11.97 -13.51
N GLY A 193 -11.80 11.07 -13.72
CA GLY A 193 -11.56 9.90 -12.89
C GLY A 193 -11.25 10.29 -11.45
N ILE A 194 -10.37 11.27 -11.27
CA ILE A 194 -10.04 11.87 -9.96
C ILE A 194 -11.30 12.45 -9.31
N GLY A 195 -12.07 13.28 -10.05
CA GLY A 195 -13.27 13.91 -9.52
C GLY A 195 -14.43 12.95 -9.20
N ARG A 196 -14.39 11.71 -9.72
CA ARG A 196 -15.38 10.65 -9.43
C ARG A 196 -14.88 9.64 -8.38
N ASN A 197 -13.64 9.77 -7.92
CA ASN A 197 -13.06 8.82 -6.97
C ASN A 197 -13.55 9.13 -5.54
N PRO A 198 -14.29 8.22 -4.89
CA PRO A 198 -14.81 8.44 -3.54
C PRO A 198 -13.70 8.62 -2.50
N LEU A 199 -12.51 8.05 -2.72
CA LEU A 199 -11.38 8.17 -1.79
C LEU A 199 -10.86 9.62 -1.76
N ILE A 200 -10.83 10.29 -2.91
CA ILE A 200 -10.38 11.68 -3.00
C ILE A 200 -11.35 12.60 -2.26
N TRP A 201 -12.65 12.40 -2.43
CA TRP A 201 -13.65 13.18 -1.71
C TRP A 201 -13.60 12.94 -0.21
N ALA A 202 -13.31 11.71 0.23
CA ALA A 202 -13.10 11.40 1.64
C ALA A 202 -11.87 12.12 2.21
N ILE A 203 -10.76 12.17 1.46
CA ILE A 203 -9.56 12.93 1.83
C ILE A 203 -9.88 14.42 1.91
N VAL A 204 -10.52 15.00 0.88
CA VAL A 204 -10.89 16.42 0.85
C VAL A 204 -11.81 16.79 2.02
N ALA A 205 -12.84 15.98 2.27
CA ALA A 205 -13.75 16.18 3.41
C ALA A 205 -13.02 16.06 4.76
N GLY A 206 -12.10 15.11 4.88
CA GLY A 206 -11.26 14.95 6.07
C GLY A 206 -10.31 16.14 6.27
N MET A 207 -9.68 16.65 5.21
CA MET A 207 -8.84 17.85 5.25
C MET A 207 -9.65 19.08 5.69
N PHE A 208 -10.86 19.21 5.17
CA PHE A 208 -11.78 20.28 5.59
C PHE A 208 -12.12 20.16 7.08
N ALA A 209 -12.49 18.98 7.55
CA ALA A 209 -12.78 18.72 8.96
C ALA A 209 -11.57 19.02 9.86
N SER A 210 -10.36 18.61 9.44
CA SER A 210 -9.11 18.90 10.15
C SER A 210 -8.80 20.42 10.21
N ALA A 211 -8.93 21.12 9.06
CA ALA A 211 -8.61 22.54 8.96
C ALA A 211 -9.53 23.41 9.82
N PHE A 212 -10.81 23.05 9.94
CA PHE A 212 -11.79 23.77 10.77
C PHE A 212 -11.99 23.17 12.17
N ALA A 213 -11.15 22.20 12.56
CA ALA A 213 -11.25 21.51 13.84
C ALA A 213 -12.67 20.98 14.15
N ILE A 214 -13.37 20.47 13.11
CA ILE A 214 -14.74 19.96 13.22
C ILE A 214 -14.73 18.65 13.99
N ARG A 215 -15.43 18.63 15.12
CA ARG A 215 -15.65 17.40 15.89
C ARG A 215 -16.98 16.79 15.49
N LEU A 216 -16.96 15.56 15.03
CA LEU A 216 -18.18 14.82 14.69
C LEU A 216 -18.96 14.46 15.97
N PRO A 217 -20.31 14.47 15.93
CA PRO A 217 -21.12 13.87 16.97
C PRO A 217 -20.76 12.39 17.16
N PHE A 218 -20.78 11.91 18.39
CA PHE A 218 -20.36 10.54 18.74
C PHE A 218 -20.99 9.45 17.85
N ALA A 219 -22.29 9.54 17.57
CA ALA A 219 -22.99 8.54 16.77
C ALA A 219 -22.47 8.48 15.31
N ILE A 220 -22.11 9.63 14.74
CA ILE A 220 -21.57 9.70 13.37
C ILE A 220 -20.14 9.18 13.36
N ASP A 221 -19.31 9.58 14.33
CA ASP A 221 -17.94 9.10 14.43
C ASP A 221 -17.89 7.58 14.63
N GLU A 222 -18.76 7.04 15.49
CA GLU A 222 -18.84 5.61 15.75
C GLU A 222 -19.32 4.82 14.50
N PHE A 223 -20.31 5.34 13.78
CA PHE A 223 -20.73 4.76 12.50
C PHE A 223 -19.56 4.69 11.49
N LEU A 224 -18.83 5.79 11.33
CA LEU A 224 -17.66 5.83 10.44
C LEU A 224 -16.55 4.90 10.95
N ARG A 225 -16.36 4.79 12.26
CA ARG A 225 -15.39 3.86 12.87
C ARG A 225 -15.72 2.40 12.54
N LEU A 226 -16.97 2.00 12.63
CA LEU A 226 -17.41 0.64 12.29
C LEU A 226 -17.15 0.31 10.81
N LEU A 227 -17.48 1.24 9.90
CA LEU A 227 -17.15 1.07 8.47
C LEU A 227 -15.65 1.01 8.24
N ALA A 228 -14.89 1.92 8.83
CA ALA A 228 -13.44 1.97 8.69
C ALA A 228 -12.76 0.68 9.17
N THR A 229 -13.22 0.10 10.28
CA THR A 229 -12.68 -1.14 10.82
C THR A 229 -12.89 -2.33 9.87
N ALA A 230 -13.95 -2.32 9.07
CA ALA A 230 -14.21 -3.38 8.08
C ALA A 230 -13.30 -3.27 6.83
N ALA A 231 -12.69 -2.10 6.56
CA ALA A 231 -11.95 -1.85 5.33
C ALA A 231 -10.81 -2.86 5.11
N GLY A 232 -9.91 -3.00 6.08
CA GLY A 232 -8.77 -3.93 6.00
C GLY A 232 -9.20 -5.39 5.84
N PRO A 233 -9.97 -5.96 6.77
CA PRO A 233 -10.37 -7.36 6.70
C PRO A 233 -11.13 -7.73 5.42
N VAL A 234 -12.11 -6.92 5.01
CA VAL A 234 -12.91 -7.21 3.81
C VAL A 234 -12.05 -7.06 2.54
N ALA A 235 -11.20 -6.04 2.47
CA ALA A 235 -10.29 -5.83 1.35
C ALA A 235 -9.33 -7.02 1.17
N LEU A 236 -8.67 -7.45 2.26
CA LEU A 236 -7.71 -8.56 2.22
C LEU A 236 -8.39 -9.88 1.85
N PHE A 237 -9.58 -10.12 2.38
CA PHE A 237 -10.37 -11.28 2.02
C PHE A 237 -10.78 -11.25 0.53
N ALA A 238 -11.22 -10.10 0.02
CA ALA A 238 -11.57 -9.93 -1.40
C ALA A 238 -10.35 -10.14 -2.32
N ILE A 239 -9.16 -9.66 -1.92
CA ILE A 239 -7.90 -9.96 -2.62
C ILE A 239 -7.69 -11.47 -2.66
N GLY A 240 -7.82 -12.15 -1.54
CA GLY A 240 -7.68 -13.61 -1.47
C GLY A 240 -8.62 -14.34 -2.43
N LEU A 241 -9.88 -13.94 -2.47
CA LEU A 241 -10.87 -14.46 -3.43
C LEU A 241 -10.42 -14.25 -4.89
N SER A 242 -9.91 -13.07 -5.22
CA SER A 242 -9.49 -12.73 -6.58
C SER A 242 -8.21 -13.47 -7.02
N LEU A 243 -7.39 -13.93 -6.08
CA LEU A 243 -6.18 -14.73 -6.39
C LEU A 243 -6.51 -16.16 -6.84
N TYR A 244 -7.73 -16.65 -6.57
CA TYR A 244 -8.15 -17.95 -7.05
C TYR A 244 -8.54 -17.88 -8.53
N MET A 245 -7.71 -18.43 -9.40
CA MET A 245 -7.99 -18.58 -10.82
C MET A 245 -8.34 -20.05 -11.10
N PRO A 246 -9.53 -20.36 -11.65
CA PRO A 246 -9.85 -21.70 -12.09
C PRO A 246 -9.04 -22.02 -13.37
N GLY A 247 -8.01 -22.83 -13.24
CA GLY A 247 -7.17 -23.26 -14.36
C GLY A 247 -5.66 -23.01 -14.15
N PRO A 248 -4.82 -23.47 -15.07
CA PRO A 248 -3.38 -23.24 -14.98
C PRO A 248 -3.04 -21.78 -15.26
N VAL A 249 -2.48 -21.09 -14.25
CA VAL A 249 -1.96 -19.74 -14.43
C VAL A 249 -0.70 -19.80 -15.29
N LYS A 250 -0.72 -19.17 -16.44
CA LYS A 250 0.46 -19.06 -17.30
C LYS A 250 1.40 -18.00 -16.75
N ILE A 251 2.48 -18.44 -16.12
CA ILE A 251 3.53 -17.54 -15.62
C ILE A 251 4.52 -17.32 -16.76
N ALA A 252 4.48 -16.14 -17.39
CA ALA A 252 5.45 -15.77 -18.40
C ALA A 252 6.86 -15.62 -17.77
N PRO A 253 7.95 -15.91 -18.50
CA PRO A 253 9.31 -15.77 -17.97
C PRO A 253 9.63 -14.38 -17.42
N VAL A 254 9.01 -13.33 -17.96
CA VAL A 254 9.18 -11.95 -17.53
C VAL A 254 8.45 -11.62 -16.21
N THR A 255 7.51 -12.47 -15.79
CA THR A 255 6.74 -12.25 -14.54
C THR A 255 7.65 -12.21 -13.32
N LEU A 256 8.57 -13.15 -13.19
CA LEU A 256 9.47 -13.21 -12.03
C LEU A 256 10.41 -12.00 -11.95
N PRO A 257 11.10 -11.55 -13.01
CA PRO A 257 11.83 -10.29 -13.01
C PRO A 257 11.01 -9.09 -12.55
N LEU A 258 9.76 -8.94 -13.02
CA LEU A 258 8.89 -7.83 -12.62
C LEU A 258 8.48 -7.91 -11.14
N VAL A 259 8.21 -9.11 -10.65
CA VAL A 259 7.93 -9.34 -9.23
C VAL A 259 9.15 -9.04 -8.36
N LEU A 260 10.37 -9.40 -8.78
CA LEU A 260 11.60 -9.05 -8.07
C LEU A 260 11.84 -7.54 -8.07
N ILE A 261 11.59 -6.87 -9.18
CA ILE A 261 11.64 -5.40 -9.24
C ILE A 261 10.64 -4.81 -8.24
N LYS A 262 9.40 -5.33 -8.21
CA LYS A 262 8.36 -4.85 -7.29
C LYS A 262 8.70 -5.08 -5.82
N LEU A 263 9.12 -6.28 -5.45
CA LEU A 263 9.26 -6.67 -4.05
C LEU A 263 10.65 -6.41 -3.45
N ALA A 264 11.68 -6.18 -4.28
CA ALA A 264 13.03 -5.92 -3.80
C ALA A 264 13.56 -4.56 -4.25
N VAL A 265 13.53 -4.27 -5.56
CA VAL A 265 14.13 -3.03 -6.09
C VAL A 265 13.30 -1.80 -5.67
N HIS A 266 11.97 -1.87 -5.75
CA HIS A 266 11.10 -0.75 -5.40
C HIS A 266 11.27 -0.29 -3.95
N PRO A 267 11.18 -1.15 -2.91
CA PRO A 267 11.38 -0.71 -1.53
C PRO A 267 12.78 -0.15 -1.27
N LEU A 268 13.82 -0.73 -1.86
CA LEU A 268 15.19 -0.22 -1.72
C LEU A 268 15.35 1.15 -2.37
N LEU A 269 14.80 1.35 -3.57
CA LEU A 269 14.81 2.65 -4.24
C LEU A 269 13.99 3.69 -3.49
N ALA A 270 12.80 3.33 -2.99
CA ALA A 270 11.98 4.25 -2.21
C ALA A 270 12.71 4.72 -0.95
N TRP A 271 13.34 3.80 -0.24
CA TRP A 271 14.17 4.13 0.92
C TRP A 271 15.39 4.98 0.55
N ALA A 272 16.13 4.62 -0.51
CA ALA A 272 17.31 5.32 -0.94
C ALA A 272 17.00 6.76 -1.38
N VAL A 273 15.95 6.96 -2.17
CA VAL A 273 15.51 8.30 -2.60
C VAL A 273 15.04 9.12 -1.41
N ALA A 274 14.25 8.52 -0.50
CA ALA A 274 13.79 9.19 0.71
C ALA A 274 14.96 9.67 1.58
N THR A 275 15.94 8.77 1.84
CA THR A 275 17.01 9.03 2.78
C THR A 275 18.12 9.91 2.18
N TRP A 276 18.58 9.61 0.96
CA TRP A 276 19.77 10.23 0.39
C TRP A 276 19.47 11.41 -0.52
N VAL A 277 18.33 11.42 -1.20
CA VAL A 277 17.97 12.49 -2.14
C VAL A 277 17.11 13.55 -1.45
N LEU A 278 15.99 13.14 -0.84
CA LEU A 278 15.06 14.07 -0.19
C LEU A 278 15.37 14.31 1.29
N ARG A 279 16.27 13.52 1.89
CA ARG A 279 16.70 13.63 3.30
C ARG A 279 15.54 13.65 4.29
N LEU A 280 14.55 12.78 4.04
CA LEU A 280 13.42 12.55 4.94
C LEU A 280 13.91 11.91 6.24
N ASP A 281 13.11 12.04 7.29
CA ASP A 281 13.42 11.35 8.55
C ASP A 281 13.28 9.82 8.42
N ALA A 282 13.77 9.09 9.42
CA ALA A 282 13.81 7.64 9.40
C ALA A 282 12.40 7.02 9.38
N ASP A 283 11.43 7.65 10.07
CA ASP A 283 10.05 7.18 10.12
C ASP A 283 9.37 7.33 8.76
N GLU A 284 9.55 8.49 8.11
CA GLU A 284 9.02 8.77 6.77
C GLU A 284 9.65 7.86 5.72
N ALA A 285 10.98 7.73 5.72
CA ALA A 285 11.71 6.84 4.81
C ALA A 285 11.30 5.38 5.01
N GLY A 286 11.13 4.94 6.25
CA GLY A 286 10.63 3.61 6.60
C GLY A 286 9.21 3.37 6.10
N ALA A 287 8.31 4.35 6.25
CA ALA A 287 6.94 4.26 5.75
C ALA A 287 6.91 4.12 4.22
N LEU A 288 7.73 4.88 3.49
CA LEU A 288 7.83 4.78 2.03
C LEU A 288 8.42 3.44 1.59
N MET A 289 9.44 2.93 2.30
CA MET A 289 10.00 1.60 2.04
C MET A 289 8.95 0.51 2.23
N LEU A 290 8.17 0.54 3.32
CA LEU A 290 7.11 -0.44 3.56
C LEU A 290 5.97 -0.32 2.54
N MET A 291 5.60 0.90 2.15
CA MET A 291 4.60 1.07 1.10
C MET A 291 5.06 0.46 -0.23
N ALA A 292 6.32 0.69 -0.63
CA ALA A 292 6.89 0.11 -1.83
C ALA A 292 7.04 -1.42 -1.74
N ALA A 293 7.23 -1.99 -0.53
CA ALA A 293 7.33 -3.44 -0.28
C ALA A 293 5.97 -4.18 -0.36
N LEU A 294 4.85 -3.45 -0.42
CA LEU A 294 3.54 -4.07 -0.67
C LEU A 294 3.51 -4.74 -2.05
N PRO A 295 2.69 -5.79 -2.25
CA PRO A 295 2.55 -6.43 -3.55
C PRO A 295 1.94 -5.48 -4.59
N ALA A 296 1.89 -5.94 -5.84
CA ALA A 296 1.26 -5.20 -6.93
C ALA A 296 -0.23 -4.93 -6.64
N ALA A 297 -0.71 -3.74 -7.01
CA ALA A 297 -2.09 -3.35 -6.81
C ALA A 297 -3.04 -4.14 -7.71
N GLY A 298 -4.10 -4.71 -7.13
CA GLY A 298 -5.14 -5.42 -7.89
C GLY A 298 -5.85 -4.56 -8.93
N THR A 299 -5.92 -3.26 -8.70
CA THR A 299 -6.49 -2.28 -9.62
C THR A 299 -5.72 -2.19 -10.95
N ALA A 300 -4.43 -2.55 -11.00
CA ALA A 300 -3.66 -2.60 -12.25
C ALA A 300 -4.26 -3.58 -13.27
N PHE A 301 -4.84 -4.70 -12.79
CA PHE A 301 -5.57 -5.66 -13.63
C PHE A 301 -6.77 -5.01 -14.33
N LEU A 302 -7.57 -4.24 -13.60
CA LEU A 302 -8.76 -3.58 -14.15
C LEU A 302 -8.40 -2.54 -15.22
N PHE A 303 -7.26 -1.85 -15.06
CA PHE A 303 -6.76 -0.94 -16.08
C PHE A 303 -6.31 -1.69 -17.33
N ALA A 304 -5.55 -2.78 -17.16
CA ALA A 304 -5.08 -3.61 -18.28
C ALA A 304 -6.25 -4.21 -19.07
N GLU A 305 -7.26 -4.76 -18.37
CA GLU A 305 -8.45 -5.34 -18.98
C GLU A 305 -9.24 -4.31 -19.79
N ARG A 306 -9.49 -3.12 -19.23
CA ARG A 306 -10.18 -2.03 -19.93
C ARG A 306 -9.46 -1.55 -21.18
N GLN A 307 -8.15 -1.58 -21.16
CA GLN A 307 -7.31 -1.15 -22.27
C GLN A 307 -6.94 -2.29 -23.23
N GLN A 308 -7.44 -3.52 -22.97
CA GLN A 308 -7.14 -4.71 -23.77
C GLN A 308 -5.63 -5.05 -23.82
N ALA A 309 -4.90 -4.78 -22.76
CA ALA A 309 -3.54 -5.25 -22.54
C ALA A 309 -3.54 -6.71 -22.05
N ASP A 310 -2.33 -7.30 -21.91
CA ASP A 310 -2.16 -8.67 -21.40
C ASP A 310 -2.56 -8.77 -19.91
N ALA A 311 -3.87 -8.83 -19.67
CA ALA A 311 -4.45 -8.89 -18.33
C ALA A 311 -4.03 -10.17 -17.57
N ASP A 312 -3.83 -11.29 -18.27
CA ASP A 312 -3.41 -12.56 -17.67
C ASP A 312 -2.03 -12.44 -17.03
N ARG A 313 -1.10 -11.74 -17.70
CA ARG A 313 0.23 -11.45 -17.16
C ARG A 313 0.14 -10.56 -15.92
N ILE A 314 -0.68 -9.52 -15.98
CA ILE A 314 -0.88 -8.62 -14.82
C ILE A 314 -1.44 -9.40 -13.62
N ALA A 315 -2.43 -10.26 -13.86
CA ALA A 315 -2.96 -11.15 -12.83
C ALA A 315 -1.89 -12.07 -12.23
N ALA A 316 -1.01 -12.64 -13.08
CA ALA A 316 0.11 -13.46 -12.62
C ALA A 316 1.10 -12.66 -11.75
N ILE A 317 1.43 -11.41 -12.12
CA ILE A 317 2.28 -10.52 -11.33
C ILE A 317 1.65 -10.24 -9.96
N ILE A 318 0.35 -9.90 -9.92
CA ILE A 318 -0.39 -9.64 -8.68
C ILE A 318 -0.38 -10.89 -7.79
N MET A 319 -0.72 -12.04 -8.35
CA MET A 319 -0.78 -13.30 -7.60
C MET A 319 0.58 -13.68 -7.02
N VAL A 320 1.64 -13.71 -7.84
CA VAL A 320 2.98 -14.11 -7.40
C VAL A 320 3.55 -13.09 -6.41
N SER A 321 3.39 -11.79 -6.68
CA SER A 321 3.86 -10.75 -5.74
C SER A 321 3.11 -10.82 -4.40
N THR A 322 1.80 -11.08 -4.39
CA THR A 322 1.03 -11.21 -3.15
C THR A 322 1.45 -12.44 -2.35
N ALA A 323 1.70 -13.57 -3.01
CA ALA A 323 2.17 -14.80 -2.36
C ALA A 323 3.57 -14.62 -1.71
N LEU A 324 4.49 -13.94 -2.42
CA LEU A 324 5.85 -13.70 -1.93
C LEU A 324 5.95 -12.53 -0.95
N ALA A 325 4.98 -11.61 -0.98
CA ALA A 325 4.99 -10.41 -0.14
C ALA A 325 4.98 -10.74 1.36
N PHE A 326 4.39 -11.87 1.79
CA PHE A 326 4.45 -12.27 3.20
C PHE A 326 5.89 -12.31 3.73
N GLY A 327 6.79 -12.93 2.98
CA GLY A 327 8.20 -13.02 3.35
C GLY A 327 8.95 -11.70 3.15
N SER A 328 8.86 -11.11 1.94
CA SER A 328 9.59 -9.89 1.59
C SER A 328 9.14 -8.68 2.40
N PHE A 329 7.86 -8.46 2.57
CA PHE A 329 7.33 -7.36 3.38
C PHE A 329 7.72 -7.50 4.85
N SER A 330 7.64 -8.72 5.42
CA SER A 330 8.06 -8.98 6.80
C SER A 330 9.54 -8.72 7.01
N MET A 331 10.39 -9.04 6.01
CA MET A 331 11.82 -8.72 6.03
C MET A 331 12.05 -7.20 6.05
N PHE A 332 11.41 -6.43 5.17
CA PHE A 332 11.55 -4.97 5.18
C PHE A 332 10.95 -4.34 6.46
N ALA A 333 9.87 -4.88 6.98
CA ALA A 333 9.30 -4.44 8.26
C ALA A 333 10.26 -4.67 9.44
N ALA A 334 11.10 -5.70 9.36
CA ALA A 334 12.15 -5.95 10.34
C ALA A 334 13.31 -4.94 10.27
N LEU A 335 13.55 -4.33 9.12
CA LEU A 335 14.61 -3.32 8.94
C LEU A 335 14.20 -1.91 9.40
N VAL A 336 12.90 -1.62 9.45
CA VAL A 336 12.37 -0.29 9.79
C VAL A 336 12.11 -0.12 11.29
N ARG A 337 12.01 -1.18 12.03
CA ARG A 337 11.86 -1.20 13.49
C ARG A 337 13.19 -1.33 14.20
#